data_a853f92c607d21b85a8c1e1456dd25f3
#
_entry.id   a853f92c607d21b85a8c1e1456dd25f3
#
_cell.length_a   1.000
_cell.length_b   1.000
_cell.length_c   1.000
_cell.angle_alpha   90.00
_cell.angle_beta   90.00
_cell.angle_gamma   90.00
#
_symmetry.space_group_name_H-M   'P 1'
#
loop_
_entity.id
_entity.type
_entity.pdbx_description
1 polymer ?
#
loop_
_entity_poly.entity_id
_entity_poly.type
_entity_poly.pdbx_seq_one_letter_code
_entity_poly.pdbx_strand_id
1 'polypeptide(L)'
;VSYDFHAIEEGVPPRVIMTVEVVREGSTAVVTISGSTSRNAFDSTSIALIASTMYKLMDDPKICSIVLTGTGRVFCAGADIDTFQKAIEDDSIADQVMEMTGILHPLLVRMRGDPTVVVAAINGASAGGGLGLALACDTRIASSEARLASAFFRLGLSPDGGTTWLLPRLVGVQRTRRFLFNDETWDANTALEAGAVDEVVKPDELLPRAIKVAMEWGKWAENSKKSTKQLLDSQSSTFFETQLEFERMLITQSSK
;
A
#
# COMPACT_ATOMS: atom_id res chain seq x y z
N VAL A 1 14.61 -11.65 13.86
CA VAL A 1 15.62 -11.15 14.82
C VAL A 1 14.93 -10.05 15.59
N SER A 2 14.59 -10.31 16.85
CA SER A 2 14.02 -9.35 17.77
C SER A 2 15.16 -8.47 18.33
N TYR A 3 15.02 -7.17 18.21
CA TYR A 3 15.84 -6.23 18.96
C TYR A 3 15.07 -5.79 20.19
N ASP A 4 15.55 -6.23 21.35
CA ASP A 4 15.09 -5.83 22.67
C ASP A 4 15.87 -4.58 23.10
N PHE A 5 15.19 -3.47 23.32
CA PHE A 5 15.73 -2.33 24.01
C PHE A 5 14.93 -2.14 25.29
N HIS A 6 15.51 -2.58 26.42
CA HIS A 6 14.99 -2.29 27.74
C HIS A 6 15.29 -0.83 28.13
N ALA A 7 14.23 -0.05 28.28
CA ALA A 7 14.18 1.04 29.25
C ALA A 7 12.83 0.90 29.99
N ILE A 8 12.88 0.38 31.20
CA ILE A 8 11.73 0.27 32.10
C ILE A 8 11.60 1.62 32.81
N GLU A 9 10.69 2.48 32.34
CA GLU A 9 10.09 3.52 33.19
C GLU A 9 8.82 2.95 33.81
N GLU A 10 8.81 2.86 35.15
CA GLU A 10 7.69 2.34 35.93
C GLU A 10 6.46 3.23 35.74
N GLY A 11 5.38 2.65 35.22
CA GLY A 11 4.04 3.24 35.21
C GLY A 11 3.41 3.54 33.85
N VAL A 12 4.12 3.36 32.74
CA VAL A 12 3.53 3.47 31.38
C VAL A 12 3.24 2.06 30.87
N PRO A 13 1.99 1.75 30.44
CA PRO A 13 1.72 0.44 29.84
C PRO A 13 2.65 0.25 28.62
N PRO A 14 3.20 -0.96 28.40
CA PRO A 14 4.14 -1.19 27.32
C PRO A 14 3.50 -0.74 26.00
N ARG A 15 4.13 0.23 25.32
CA ARG A 15 3.75 0.58 23.94
C ARG A 15 3.85 -0.70 23.13
N VAL A 16 2.73 -1.19 22.65
CA VAL A 16 2.71 -2.29 21.68
C VAL A 16 3.36 -1.74 20.42
N ILE A 17 4.58 -2.18 20.15
CA ILE A 17 5.38 -1.72 19.01
C ILE A 17 4.75 -2.34 17.75
N MET A 18 4.56 -1.55 16.69
CA MET A 18 4.19 -2.11 15.39
C MET A 18 5.21 -3.17 15.00
N THR A 19 4.72 -4.30 14.51
CA THR A 19 5.55 -5.36 13.94
C THR A 19 5.20 -5.57 12.47
N VAL A 20 6.19 -6.00 11.71
CA VAL A 20 6.00 -6.45 10.33
C VAL A 20 6.47 -7.88 10.28
N GLU A 21 5.52 -8.80 10.17
CA GLU A 21 5.81 -10.21 10.01
C GLU A 21 6.01 -10.56 8.53
N VAL A 22 7.00 -11.39 8.24
CA VAL A 22 7.29 -11.86 6.88
C VAL A 22 7.32 -13.37 6.87
N VAL A 23 6.42 -13.98 6.09
CA VAL A 23 6.41 -15.41 5.81
C VAL A 23 6.76 -15.61 4.33
N ARG A 24 7.64 -16.56 4.02
CA ARG A 24 8.04 -16.87 2.64
C ARG A 24 7.37 -18.14 2.16
N GLU A 25 6.75 -18.07 1.00
CA GLU A 25 6.19 -19.20 0.25
C GLU A 25 6.85 -19.26 -1.13
N GLY A 26 7.97 -20.00 -1.19
CA GLY A 26 8.81 -20.05 -2.40
C GLY A 26 9.40 -18.67 -2.73
N SER A 27 9.07 -18.13 -3.91
CA SER A 27 9.48 -16.79 -4.36
C SER A 27 8.48 -15.68 -4.01
N THR A 28 7.46 -15.98 -3.23
CA THR A 28 6.45 -15.02 -2.74
C THR A 28 6.69 -14.75 -1.26
N ALA A 29 6.72 -13.48 -0.86
CA ALA A 29 6.73 -13.07 0.53
C ALA A 29 5.35 -12.55 0.94
N VAL A 30 4.82 -13.03 2.06
CA VAL A 30 3.63 -12.46 2.71
C VAL A 30 4.09 -11.52 3.80
N VAL A 31 3.73 -10.25 3.66
CA VAL A 31 4.06 -9.17 4.60
C VAL A 31 2.78 -8.80 5.36
N THR A 32 2.77 -9.07 6.66
CA THR A 32 1.64 -8.76 7.53
C THR A 32 1.98 -7.56 8.42
N ILE A 33 1.23 -6.47 8.24
CA ILE A 33 1.34 -5.28 9.08
C ILE A 33 0.54 -5.52 10.36
N SER A 34 1.21 -5.40 11.51
CA SER A 34 0.58 -5.45 12.82
C SER A 34 0.92 -4.17 13.58
N GLY A 35 -0.05 -3.27 13.70
CA GLY A 35 0.14 -1.99 14.37
C GLY A 35 0.14 -2.10 15.89
N SER A 36 0.61 -1.04 16.55
CA SER A 36 0.56 -0.86 18.00
C SER A 36 -0.88 -0.77 18.55
N THR A 37 -1.84 -0.56 17.67
CA THR A 37 -3.27 -0.53 17.96
C THR A 37 -3.98 -1.54 17.07
N SER A 38 -5.25 -1.85 17.37
CA SER A 38 -6.11 -2.69 16.52
C SER A 38 -6.36 -2.11 15.12
N ARG A 39 -5.78 -0.95 14.79
CA ARG A 39 -5.99 -0.22 13.53
C ARG A 39 -4.85 -0.39 12.52
N ASN A 40 -3.74 -1.06 12.87
CA ASN A 40 -2.54 -1.15 12.02
C ASN A 40 -2.11 0.23 11.47
N ALA A 41 -2.30 1.28 12.29
CA ALA A 41 -1.91 2.64 11.97
C ALA A 41 -0.40 2.80 12.10
N PHE A 42 0.19 3.73 11.35
CA PHE A 42 1.62 3.98 11.39
C PHE A 42 1.98 5.39 11.84
N ASP A 43 3.06 5.48 12.59
CA ASP A 43 3.86 6.66 12.86
C ASP A 43 5.15 6.62 12.03
N SER A 44 6.05 7.58 12.20
CA SER A 44 7.33 7.63 11.46
C SER A 44 8.17 6.37 11.65
N THR A 45 8.21 5.79 12.85
CA THR A 45 8.99 4.58 13.15
C THR A 45 8.41 3.36 12.44
N SER A 46 7.11 3.18 12.52
CA SER A 46 6.43 2.02 11.95
C SER A 46 6.37 2.06 10.43
N ILE A 47 6.19 3.25 9.83
CA ILE A 47 6.28 3.36 8.35
C ILE A 47 7.70 3.12 7.85
N ALA A 48 8.74 3.51 8.62
CA ALA A 48 10.13 3.19 8.32
C ALA A 48 10.40 1.68 8.36
N LEU A 49 9.80 0.96 9.32
CA LEU A 49 9.89 -0.49 9.40
C LEU A 49 9.21 -1.17 8.19
N ILE A 50 8.01 -0.72 7.81
CA ILE A 50 7.33 -1.21 6.60
C ILE A 50 8.21 -0.97 5.37
N ALA A 51 8.68 0.27 5.18
CA ALA A 51 9.50 0.64 4.04
C ALA A 51 10.80 -0.18 3.95
N SER A 52 11.54 -0.30 5.07
CA SER A 52 12.78 -1.06 5.09
C SER A 52 12.55 -2.56 4.84
N THR A 53 11.45 -3.12 5.30
CA THR A 53 11.07 -4.51 5.02
C THR A 53 10.75 -4.71 3.55
N MET A 54 9.93 -3.83 2.98
CA MET A 54 9.57 -3.87 1.55
C MET A 54 10.80 -3.71 0.66
N TYR A 55 11.70 -2.77 0.96
CA TYR A 55 12.96 -2.60 0.20
C TYR A 55 13.83 -3.85 0.25
N LYS A 56 14.03 -4.45 1.42
CA LYS A 56 14.80 -5.71 1.56
C LYS A 56 14.22 -6.85 0.73
N LEU A 57 12.89 -6.95 0.64
CA LEU A 57 12.22 -7.97 -0.16
C LEU A 57 12.32 -7.68 -1.66
N MET A 58 12.17 -6.42 -2.08
CA MET A 58 12.33 -6.02 -3.49
C MET A 58 13.78 -6.10 -3.97
N ASP A 59 14.76 -5.99 -3.07
CA ASP A 59 16.19 -6.14 -3.39
C ASP A 59 16.66 -7.61 -3.30
N ASP A 60 15.84 -8.55 -2.80
CA ASP A 60 16.17 -9.98 -2.76
C ASP A 60 15.80 -10.65 -4.09
N PRO A 61 16.81 -11.08 -4.90
CA PRO A 61 16.56 -11.69 -6.22
C PRO A 61 15.77 -13.01 -6.16
N LYS A 62 15.58 -13.57 -4.97
CA LYS A 62 14.75 -14.76 -4.76
C LYS A 62 13.27 -14.43 -4.59
N ILE A 63 12.91 -13.17 -4.42
CA ILE A 63 11.53 -12.72 -4.22
C ILE A 63 11.01 -12.10 -5.52
N CYS A 64 10.03 -12.74 -6.13
CA CYS A 64 9.40 -12.29 -7.36
C CYS A 64 8.06 -11.59 -7.14
N SER A 65 7.46 -11.79 -5.95
CA SER A 65 6.18 -11.18 -5.57
C SER A 65 6.03 -11.01 -4.06
N ILE A 66 5.20 -10.05 -3.67
CA ILE A 66 4.87 -9.73 -2.28
C ILE A 66 3.35 -9.67 -2.16
N VAL A 67 2.80 -10.29 -1.12
CA VAL A 67 1.43 -10.08 -0.67
C VAL A 67 1.48 -9.20 0.57
N LEU A 68 0.79 -8.07 0.54
CA LEU A 68 0.70 -7.15 1.66
C LEU A 68 -0.68 -7.24 2.29
N THR A 69 -0.74 -7.44 3.60
CA THR A 69 -1.99 -7.55 4.38
C THR A 69 -1.82 -6.97 5.77
N GLY A 70 -2.91 -6.84 6.52
CA GLY A 70 -2.90 -6.41 7.92
C GLY A 70 -3.39 -7.50 8.87
N THR A 71 -3.11 -7.35 10.16
CA THR A 71 -3.65 -8.24 11.19
C THR A 71 -5.09 -7.88 11.55
N GLY A 72 -5.87 -8.87 11.95
CA GLY A 72 -7.23 -8.67 12.46
C GLY A 72 -8.20 -8.18 11.39
N ARG A 73 -8.98 -7.14 11.73
CA ARG A 73 -10.06 -6.60 10.89
C ARG A 73 -9.69 -5.28 10.18
N VAL A 74 -8.41 -4.95 10.11
CA VAL A 74 -7.90 -3.72 9.50
C VAL A 74 -6.72 -4.06 8.62
N PHE A 75 -6.73 -3.57 7.39
CA PHE A 75 -5.56 -3.60 6.52
C PHE A 75 -4.53 -2.58 7.03
N CYS A 76 -4.88 -1.30 6.97
CA CYS A 76 -4.10 -0.20 7.50
C CYS A 76 -4.96 1.07 7.57
N ALA A 77 -5.05 1.69 8.73
CA ALA A 77 -5.83 2.92 8.92
C ALA A 77 -5.10 4.20 8.48
N GLY A 78 -3.85 4.08 8.01
CA GLY A 78 -3.00 5.23 7.71
C GLY A 78 -2.29 5.74 8.95
N ALA A 79 -2.13 7.06 9.06
CA ALA A 79 -1.43 7.67 10.19
C ALA A 79 -2.14 7.41 11.53
N ASP A 80 -1.35 7.28 12.58
CA ASP A 80 -1.85 7.13 13.95
C ASP A 80 -2.46 8.44 14.44
N ILE A 81 -3.76 8.40 14.76
CA ILE A 81 -4.53 9.60 15.15
C ILE A 81 -4.02 10.18 16.46
N ASP A 82 -3.62 9.34 17.43
CA ASP A 82 -3.15 9.81 18.74
C ASP A 82 -1.80 10.54 18.58
N THR A 83 -0.95 10.04 17.68
CA THR A 83 0.31 10.72 17.31
C THR A 83 0.04 12.06 16.63
N PHE A 84 -0.93 12.12 15.73
CA PHE A 84 -1.31 13.37 15.05
C PHE A 84 -1.93 14.39 16.01
N GLN A 85 -2.77 13.95 16.95
CA GLN A 85 -3.37 14.83 17.94
C GLN A 85 -2.30 15.48 18.83
N LYS A 86 -1.31 14.71 19.29
CA LYS A 86 -0.17 15.27 20.03
C LYS A 86 0.63 16.27 19.19
N ALA A 87 0.90 15.93 17.92
CA ALA A 87 1.62 16.83 17.05
C ALA A 87 0.87 18.15 16.77
N ILE A 88 -0.47 18.14 16.80
CA ILE A 88 -1.30 19.35 16.72
C ILE A 88 -1.15 20.16 18.02
N GLU A 89 -1.22 19.52 19.18
CA GLU A 89 -1.06 20.16 20.48
C GLU A 89 0.32 20.81 20.66
N ASP A 90 1.35 20.16 20.10
CA ASP A 90 2.76 20.58 20.16
C ASP A 90 3.15 21.53 19.00
N ASP A 91 2.21 21.91 18.11
CA ASP A 91 2.44 22.71 16.89
C ASP A 91 3.52 22.12 15.96
N SER A 92 3.63 20.79 15.94
CA SER A 92 4.64 20.03 15.18
C SER A 92 4.03 19.17 14.06
N ILE A 93 2.73 19.31 13.78
CA ILE A 93 2.02 18.47 12.81
C ILE A 93 2.61 18.52 11.40
N ALA A 94 3.10 19.69 10.97
CA ALA A 94 3.71 19.85 9.64
C ALA A 94 5.00 19.05 9.52
N ASP A 95 5.84 19.06 10.55
CA ASP A 95 7.10 18.29 10.59
C ASP A 95 6.80 16.78 10.62
N GLN A 96 5.82 16.35 11.42
CA GLN A 96 5.38 14.96 11.49
C GLN A 96 4.86 14.44 10.13
N VAL A 97 4.03 15.24 9.45
CA VAL A 97 3.53 14.89 8.11
C VAL A 97 4.68 14.83 7.12
N MET A 98 5.60 15.79 7.15
CA MET A 98 6.77 15.83 6.25
C MET A 98 7.67 14.62 6.45
N GLU A 99 7.94 14.23 7.70
CA GLU A 99 8.73 13.04 8.02
C GLU A 99 8.07 11.76 7.51
N MET A 100 6.80 11.55 7.84
CA MET A 100 6.07 10.34 7.44
C MET A 100 5.93 10.22 5.92
N THR A 101 5.58 11.29 5.23
CA THR A 101 5.46 11.32 3.77
C THR A 101 6.82 11.18 3.08
N GLY A 102 7.89 11.71 3.68
CA GLY A 102 9.27 11.52 3.25
C GLY A 102 9.72 10.05 3.23
N ILE A 103 9.07 9.19 4.03
CA ILE A 103 9.31 7.73 4.05
C ILE A 103 8.31 7.00 3.14
N LEU A 104 7.03 7.32 3.25
CA LEU A 104 5.97 6.64 2.50
C LEU A 104 6.09 6.84 0.99
N HIS A 105 6.25 8.09 0.52
CA HIS A 105 6.23 8.38 -0.91
C HIS A 105 7.33 7.68 -1.69
N PRO A 106 8.61 7.66 -1.26
CA PRO A 106 9.64 6.88 -1.95
C PRO A 106 9.33 5.38 -2.01
N LEU A 107 8.71 4.82 -0.95
CA LEU A 107 8.25 3.42 -0.96
C LEU A 107 7.21 3.19 -2.07
N LEU A 108 6.19 4.04 -2.16
CA LEU A 108 5.14 3.91 -3.19
C LEU A 108 5.73 4.02 -4.61
N VAL A 109 6.65 4.96 -4.83
CA VAL A 109 7.38 5.10 -6.10
C VAL A 109 8.17 3.82 -6.42
N ARG A 110 8.88 3.26 -5.43
CA ARG A 110 9.63 2.02 -5.61
C ARG A 110 8.71 0.84 -5.96
N MET A 111 7.59 0.66 -5.25
CA MET A 111 6.60 -0.40 -5.52
C MET A 111 6.08 -0.33 -6.96
N ARG A 112 5.83 0.88 -7.47
CA ARG A 112 5.33 1.10 -8.85
C ARG A 112 6.39 0.81 -9.93
N GLY A 113 7.65 1.09 -9.66
CA GLY A 113 8.75 0.93 -10.63
C GLY A 113 9.51 -0.40 -10.54
N ASP A 114 9.28 -1.21 -9.50
CA ASP A 114 10.01 -2.44 -9.25
C ASP A 114 9.44 -3.64 -10.03
N PRO A 115 10.28 -4.59 -10.49
CA PRO A 115 9.78 -5.82 -11.15
C PRO A 115 9.04 -6.76 -10.21
N THR A 116 9.21 -6.62 -8.89
CA THR A 116 8.48 -7.42 -7.91
C THR A 116 6.99 -7.09 -7.95
N VAL A 117 6.15 -8.10 -8.11
CA VAL A 117 4.69 -7.93 -8.09
C VAL A 117 4.23 -7.73 -6.66
N VAL A 118 3.44 -6.70 -6.40
CA VAL A 118 2.87 -6.45 -5.08
C VAL A 118 1.34 -6.58 -5.14
N VAL A 119 0.79 -7.50 -4.35
CA VAL A 119 -0.64 -7.76 -4.25
C VAL A 119 -1.14 -7.26 -2.90
N ALA A 120 -2.12 -6.36 -2.89
CA ALA A 120 -2.82 -6.00 -1.66
C ALA A 120 -3.89 -7.05 -1.35
N ALA A 121 -3.78 -7.72 -0.21
CA ALA A 121 -4.83 -8.56 0.37
C ALA A 121 -5.55 -7.74 1.45
N ILE A 122 -6.61 -7.02 1.05
CA ILE A 122 -7.31 -6.05 1.90
C ILE A 122 -8.27 -6.82 2.82
N ASN A 123 -7.78 -7.16 4.02
CA ASN A 123 -8.49 -7.97 5.00
C ASN A 123 -9.59 -7.20 5.78
N GLY A 124 -9.59 -5.87 5.72
CA GLY A 124 -10.51 -5.04 6.48
C GLY A 124 -10.43 -3.57 6.07
N ALA A 125 -10.50 -2.66 7.05
CA ALA A 125 -10.47 -1.23 6.79
C ALA A 125 -9.11 -0.78 6.21
N SER A 126 -9.16 0.04 5.16
CA SER A 126 -8.02 0.69 4.52
C SER A 126 -8.35 2.18 4.36
N ALA A 127 -7.58 3.07 5.00
CA ALA A 127 -7.92 4.49 5.08
C ALA A 127 -6.69 5.39 4.98
N GLY A 128 -6.88 6.63 4.54
CA GLY A 128 -5.82 7.64 4.46
C GLY A 128 -4.57 7.13 3.72
N GLY A 129 -3.39 7.27 4.33
CA GLY A 129 -2.13 6.74 3.78
C GLY A 129 -2.12 5.21 3.60
N GLY A 130 -2.90 4.46 4.41
CA GLY A 130 -3.10 3.02 4.25
C GLY A 130 -3.89 2.68 2.97
N LEU A 131 -4.87 3.51 2.60
CA LEU A 131 -5.54 3.39 1.30
C LEU A 131 -4.53 3.65 0.16
N GLY A 132 -3.70 4.70 0.27
CA GLY A 132 -2.65 4.99 -0.70
C GLY A 132 -1.70 3.80 -0.90
N LEU A 133 -1.29 3.16 0.19
CA LEU A 133 -0.45 1.96 0.16
C LEU A 133 -1.12 0.79 -0.58
N ALA A 134 -2.42 0.55 -0.33
CA ALA A 134 -3.18 -0.48 -1.06
C ALA A 134 -3.33 -0.14 -2.56
N LEU A 135 -3.62 1.12 -2.89
CA LEU A 135 -3.78 1.59 -4.27
C LEU A 135 -2.47 1.51 -5.07
N ALA A 136 -1.32 1.65 -4.42
CA ALA A 136 0.00 1.57 -5.07
C ALA A 136 0.41 0.14 -5.43
N CYS A 137 -0.26 -0.89 -4.89
CA CYS A 137 -0.05 -2.28 -5.27
C CYS A 137 -0.49 -2.54 -6.72
N ASP A 138 0.06 -3.57 -7.35
CA ASP A 138 -0.24 -3.93 -8.74
C ASP A 138 -1.68 -4.43 -8.90
N THR A 139 -2.19 -5.14 -7.90
CA THR A 139 -3.60 -5.57 -7.83
C THR A 139 -4.08 -5.61 -6.38
N ARG A 140 -5.39 -5.54 -6.19
CA ARG A 140 -6.08 -5.44 -4.91
C ARG A 140 -7.19 -6.49 -4.84
N ILE A 141 -7.02 -7.45 -3.94
CA ILE A 141 -8.05 -8.44 -3.61
C ILE A 141 -8.60 -8.06 -2.24
N ALA A 142 -9.90 -7.90 -2.15
CA ALA A 142 -10.56 -7.49 -0.92
C ALA A 142 -11.33 -8.64 -0.28
N SER A 143 -11.28 -8.72 1.04
CA SER A 143 -12.28 -9.48 1.80
C SER A 143 -13.66 -8.84 1.62
N SER A 144 -14.73 -9.65 1.64
CA SER A 144 -16.10 -9.13 1.67
C SER A 144 -16.38 -8.21 2.89
N GLU A 145 -15.53 -8.26 3.91
CA GLU A 145 -15.61 -7.38 5.08
C GLU A 145 -14.78 -6.09 4.94
N ALA A 146 -14.04 -5.93 3.83
CA ALA A 146 -13.18 -4.77 3.62
C ALA A 146 -13.97 -3.46 3.50
N ARG A 147 -13.32 -2.37 3.90
CA ARG A 147 -13.84 -1.00 3.79
C ARG A 147 -12.71 -0.09 3.31
N LEU A 148 -12.99 0.69 2.27
CA LEU A 148 -12.09 1.71 1.76
C LEU A 148 -12.62 3.08 2.16
N ALA A 149 -11.83 3.87 2.90
CA ALA A 149 -12.23 5.17 3.39
C ALA A 149 -11.23 6.27 3.00
N SER A 150 -11.75 7.45 2.68
CA SER A 150 -10.93 8.64 2.39
C SER A 150 -10.16 9.08 3.63
N ALA A 151 -10.86 9.41 4.72
CA ALA A 151 -10.36 9.75 6.05
C ALA A 151 -9.37 10.94 6.13
N PHE A 152 -9.35 11.83 5.14
CA PHE A 152 -8.47 13.02 5.15
C PHE A 152 -9.20 14.27 5.64
N PHE A 153 -10.37 14.57 5.09
CA PHE A 153 -11.06 15.84 5.31
C PHE A 153 -11.54 16.02 6.75
N ARG A 154 -11.88 14.94 7.46
CA ARG A 154 -12.21 14.97 8.90
C ARG A 154 -11.05 15.46 9.77
N LEU A 155 -9.82 15.32 9.29
CA LEU A 155 -8.61 15.79 9.96
C LEU A 155 -8.14 17.17 9.44
N GLY A 156 -8.91 17.80 8.54
CA GLY A 156 -8.51 19.05 7.90
C GLY A 156 -7.33 18.92 6.93
N LEU A 157 -7.02 17.69 6.50
CA LEU A 157 -5.88 17.39 5.63
C LEU A 157 -6.33 17.19 4.18
N SER A 158 -5.44 17.52 3.25
CA SER A 158 -5.59 17.13 1.85
C SER A 158 -5.27 15.63 1.69
N PRO A 159 -5.85 14.96 0.66
CA PRO A 159 -5.50 13.58 0.36
C PRO A 159 -4.01 13.41 0.05
N ASP A 160 -3.46 12.28 0.50
CA ASP A 160 -2.04 11.91 0.45
C ASP A 160 -1.84 10.45 0.00
N GLY A 161 -0.61 9.94 0.07
CA GLY A 161 -0.26 8.56 -0.28
C GLY A 161 -0.55 8.20 -1.74
N GLY A 162 -0.48 9.17 -2.65
CA GLY A 162 -0.76 8.96 -4.07
C GLY A 162 -2.24 8.76 -4.41
N THR A 163 -3.16 8.91 -3.45
CA THR A 163 -4.60 8.66 -3.65
C THR A 163 -5.17 9.51 -4.78
N THR A 164 -4.78 10.78 -4.89
CA THR A 164 -5.24 11.69 -5.96
C THR A 164 -4.69 11.37 -7.35
N TRP A 165 -3.65 10.57 -7.44
CA TRP A 165 -3.09 10.10 -8.70
C TRP A 165 -3.59 8.69 -9.06
N LEU A 166 -3.62 7.78 -8.10
CA LEU A 166 -3.96 6.37 -8.29
C LEU A 166 -5.46 6.14 -8.45
N LEU A 167 -6.27 6.67 -7.52
CA LEU A 167 -7.70 6.40 -7.52
C LEU A 167 -8.43 6.88 -8.79
N PRO A 168 -8.17 8.11 -9.33
CA PRO A 168 -8.83 8.55 -10.57
C PRO A 168 -8.51 7.67 -11.79
N ARG A 169 -7.37 6.99 -11.80
CA ARG A 169 -6.98 6.06 -12.86
C ARG A 169 -7.75 4.75 -12.81
N LEU A 170 -8.24 4.39 -11.64
CA LEU A 170 -9.04 3.18 -11.42
C LEU A 170 -10.53 3.44 -11.60
N VAL A 171 -11.05 4.52 -11.00
CA VAL A 171 -12.49 4.75 -10.87
C VAL A 171 -13.00 5.98 -11.64
N GLY A 172 -12.08 6.73 -12.28
CA GLY A 172 -12.38 7.99 -12.93
C GLY A 172 -12.40 9.19 -11.97
N VAL A 173 -12.12 10.38 -12.53
CA VAL A 173 -11.95 11.63 -11.76
C VAL A 173 -13.22 12.01 -10.99
N GLN A 174 -14.41 11.88 -11.61
CA GLN A 174 -15.65 12.33 -10.97
C GLN A 174 -16.04 11.43 -9.78
N ARG A 175 -15.84 10.11 -9.88
CA ARG A 175 -16.11 9.20 -8.76
C ARG A 175 -15.11 9.44 -7.61
N THR A 176 -13.84 9.71 -7.96
CA THR A 176 -12.82 10.10 -6.98
C THR A 176 -13.21 11.39 -6.25
N ARG A 177 -13.69 12.43 -6.96
CA ARG A 177 -14.17 13.67 -6.32
C ARG A 177 -15.27 13.39 -5.30
N ARG A 178 -16.27 12.60 -5.67
CA ARG A 178 -17.37 12.23 -4.75
C ARG A 178 -16.85 11.48 -3.53
N PHE A 179 -16.00 10.48 -3.73
CA PHE A 179 -15.39 9.72 -2.65
C PHE A 179 -14.64 10.62 -1.65
N LEU A 180 -13.84 11.55 -2.15
CA LEU A 180 -13.04 12.45 -1.32
C LEU A 180 -13.90 13.54 -0.65
N PHE A 181 -14.73 14.28 -1.42
CA PHE A 181 -15.47 15.43 -0.92
C PHE A 181 -16.66 15.05 -0.04
N ASN A 182 -17.28 13.90 -0.27
CA ASN A 182 -18.33 13.38 0.62
C ASN A 182 -17.74 12.58 1.78
N ASP A 183 -16.41 12.43 1.84
CA ASP A 183 -15.71 11.60 2.82
C ASP A 183 -16.32 10.18 2.90
N GLU A 184 -16.53 9.59 1.72
CA GLU A 184 -17.22 8.31 1.59
C GLU A 184 -16.39 7.16 2.19
N THR A 185 -17.11 6.14 2.62
CA THR A 185 -16.54 4.83 2.92
C THR A 185 -17.22 3.82 2.00
N TRP A 186 -16.46 3.17 1.14
CA TRP A 186 -16.96 2.11 0.27
C TRP A 186 -16.80 0.75 0.96
N ASP A 187 -17.85 -0.06 0.92
CA ASP A 187 -17.70 -1.48 1.21
C ASP A 187 -17.02 -2.21 0.03
N ALA A 188 -16.72 -3.49 0.23
CA ALA A 188 -15.99 -4.28 -0.74
C ALA A 188 -16.71 -4.35 -2.11
N ASN A 189 -18.04 -4.48 -2.11
CA ASN A 189 -18.82 -4.56 -3.35
C ASN A 189 -18.86 -3.21 -4.07
N THR A 190 -19.08 -2.12 -3.36
CA THR A 190 -19.02 -0.76 -3.90
C THR A 190 -17.64 -0.47 -4.49
N ALA A 191 -16.56 -0.89 -3.80
CA ALA A 191 -15.20 -0.74 -4.27
C ALA A 191 -14.93 -1.56 -5.55
N LEU A 192 -15.47 -2.78 -5.65
CA LEU A 192 -15.39 -3.63 -6.84
C LEU A 192 -16.15 -3.02 -8.02
N GLU A 193 -17.40 -2.62 -7.82
CA GLU A 193 -18.21 -1.95 -8.86
C GLU A 193 -17.59 -0.63 -9.34
N ALA A 194 -16.87 0.04 -8.44
CA ALA A 194 -16.13 1.25 -8.78
C ALA A 194 -14.85 0.96 -9.58
N GLY A 195 -14.28 -0.24 -9.48
CA GLY A 195 -12.97 -0.59 -10.02
C GLY A 195 -11.79 -0.23 -9.10
N ALA A 196 -12.07 0.09 -7.83
CA ALA A 196 -11.03 0.38 -6.84
C ALA A 196 -10.35 -0.89 -6.31
N VAL A 197 -11.06 -2.03 -6.35
CA VAL A 197 -10.51 -3.37 -6.10
C VAL A 197 -10.82 -4.27 -7.29
N ASP A 198 -9.99 -5.29 -7.49
CA ASP A 198 -10.03 -6.14 -8.68
C ASP A 198 -10.84 -7.43 -8.44
N GLU A 199 -10.95 -7.85 -7.17
CA GLU A 199 -11.68 -9.06 -6.78
C GLU A 199 -12.16 -8.93 -5.32
N VAL A 200 -13.32 -9.55 -5.03
CA VAL A 200 -13.85 -9.69 -3.67
C VAL A 200 -14.06 -11.17 -3.36
N VAL A 201 -13.52 -11.62 -2.23
CA VAL A 201 -13.60 -13.01 -1.78
C VAL A 201 -14.04 -13.07 -0.31
N LYS A 202 -14.37 -14.26 0.19
CA LYS A 202 -14.64 -14.45 1.62
C LYS A 202 -13.37 -14.21 2.45
N PRO A 203 -13.51 -13.86 3.75
CA PRO A 203 -12.35 -13.58 4.61
C PRO A 203 -11.33 -14.73 4.69
N ASP A 204 -11.79 -15.97 4.75
CA ASP A 204 -10.96 -17.17 4.81
C ASP A 204 -10.29 -17.52 3.47
N GLU A 205 -10.82 -17.06 2.37
CA GLU A 205 -10.28 -17.25 1.01
C GLU A 205 -9.26 -16.16 0.62
N LEU A 206 -9.21 -15.03 1.34
CA LEU A 206 -8.45 -13.84 0.93
C LEU A 206 -6.95 -14.12 0.76
N LEU A 207 -6.31 -14.59 1.81
CA LEU A 207 -4.85 -14.80 1.79
C LEU A 207 -4.43 -15.90 0.81
N PRO A 208 -5.07 -17.07 0.76
CA PRO A 208 -4.79 -18.08 -0.26
C PRO A 208 -4.96 -17.56 -1.70
N ARG A 209 -6.00 -16.76 -1.94
CA ARG A 209 -6.25 -16.17 -3.27
C ARG A 209 -5.18 -15.15 -3.66
N ALA A 210 -4.81 -14.26 -2.73
CA ALA A 210 -3.77 -13.25 -2.97
C ALA A 210 -2.40 -13.90 -3.24
N ILE A 211 -2.02 -14.93 -2.48
CA ILE A 211 -0.78 -15.70 -2.69
C ILE A 211 -0.80 -16.35 -4.08
N LYS A 212 -1.91 -16.97 -4.47
CA LYS A 212 -2.06 -17.58 -5.79
C LYS A 212 -1.83 -16.58 -6.91
N VAL A 213 -2.47 -15.40 -6.84
CA VAL A 213 -2.28 -14.33 -7.85
C VAL A 213 -0.84 -13.82 -7.85
N ALA A 214 -0.26 -13.60 -6.67
CA ALA A 214 1.12 -13.17 -6.53
C ALA A 214 2.10 -14.16 -7.19
N MET A 215 1.92 -15.46 -6.96
CA MET A 215 2.72 -16.52 -7.59
C MET A 215 2.52 -16.56 -9.11
N GLU A 216 1.27 -16.44 -9.59
CA GLU A 216 0.96 -16.47 -11.01
C GLU A 216 1.57 -15.29 -11.77
N TRP A 217 1.56 -14.09 -11.20
CA TRP A 217 2.13 -12.90 -11.82
C TRP A 217 3.64 -12.80 -11.60
N GLY A 218 4.10 -13.25 -10.43
CA GLY A 218 5.52 -13.24 -10.06
C GLY A 218 6.42 -14.06 -10.97
N LYS A 219 5.90 -15.15 -11.58
CA LYS A 219 6.67 -16.07 -12.45
C LYS A 219 7.19 -15.45 -13.75
N TRP A 220 6.61 -14.34 -14.19
CA TRP A 220 7.01 -13.69 -15.45
C TRP A 220 8.39 -13.03 -15.32
N ALA A 221 9.07 -12.88 -16.45
CA ALA A 221 10.40 -12.29 -16.50
C ALA A 221 10.42 -10.88 -15.89
N GLU A 222 11.45 -10.57 -15.11
CA GLU A 222 11.57 -9.29 -14.39
C GLU A 222 11.52 -8.08 -15.35
N ASN A 223 12.26 -8.13 -16.47
CA ASN A 223 12.26 -7.06 -17.46
C ASN A 223 10.86 -6.83 -18.05
N SER A 224 10.10 -7.91 -18.32
CA SER A 224 8.73 -7.78 -18.83
C SER A 224 7.80 -7.12 -17.82
N LYS A 225 7.86 -7.54 -16.55
CA LYS A 225 7.06 -6.94 -15.46
C LYS A 225 7.40 -5.46 -15.27
N LYS A 226 8.69 -5.14 -15.14
CA LYS A 226 9.17 -3.77 -14.96
C LYS A 226 8.78 -2.85 -16.12
N SER A 227 9.02 -3.29 -17.35
CA SER A 227 8.67 -2.53 -18.55
C SER A 227 7.17 -2.30 -18.66
N THR A 228 6.35 -3.31 -18.34
CA THR A 228 4.89 -3.18 -18.36
C THR A 228 4.41 -2.12 -17.35
N LYS A 229 4.92 -2.14 -16.11
CA LYS A 229 4.59 -1.11 -15.10
C LYS A 229 4.95 0.29 -15.59
N GLN A 230 6.15 0.48 -16.14
CA GLN A 230 6.61 1.76 -16.69
C GLN A 230 5.72 2.26 -17.83
N LEU A 231 5.35 1.39 -18.76
CA LEU A 231 4.49 1.73 -19.89
C LEU A 231 3.08 2.12 -19.44
N LEU A 232 2.50 1.37 -18.50
CA LEU A 232 1.18 1.68 -17.95
C LEU A 232 1.16 2.99 -17.15
N ASP A 233 2.22 3.31 -16.42
CA ASP A 233 2.32 4.55 -15.66
C ASP A 233 2.55 5.78 -16.54
N SER A 234 3.28 5.63 -17.67
CA SER A 234 3.58 6.73 -18.59
C SER A 234 2.43 7.08 -19.54
N GLN A 235 1.57 6.11 -19.88
CA GLN A 235 0.57 6.23 -20.96
C GLN A 235 -0.41 7.41 -20.80
N SER A 236 -0.71 7.83 -19.59
CA SER A 236 -1.64 8.94 -19.34
C SER A 236 -1.03 10.34 -19.49
N SER A 237 0.29 10.44 -19.66
CA SER A 237 1.06 11.70 -19.77
C SER A 237 1.87 11.80 -21.05
N THR A 238 1.78 10.80 -21.95
CA THR A 238 2.51 10.76 -23.21
C THR A 238 1.57 10.78 -24.42
N PHE A 239 2.02 11.30 -25.55
CA PHE A 239 1.34 11.17 -26.83
C PHE A 239 1.49 9.74 -27.37
N PHE A 240 0.53 9.30 -28.19
CA PHE A 240 0.50 7.92 -28.70
C PHE A 240 1.79 7.54 -29.45
N GLU A 241 2.31 8.42 -30.30
CA GLU A 241 3.56 8.19 -31.03
C GLU A 241 4.75 8.00 -30.10
N THR A 242 4.84 8.84 -29.06
CA THR A 242 5.87 8.73 -28.02
C THR A 242 5.72 7.42 -27.24
N GLN A 243 4.50 7.01 -26.94
CA GLN A 243 4.22 5.75 -26.25
C GLN A 243 4.70 4.55 -27.10
N LEU A 244 4.42 4.54 -28.41
CA LEU A 244 4.88 3.48 -29.32
C LEU A 244 6.42 3.40 -29.39
N GLU A 245 7.12 4.54 -29.39
CA GLU A 245 8.59 4.56 -29.34
C GLU A 245 9.11 4.00 -28.00
N PHE A 246 8.44 4.33 -26.91
CA PHE A 246 8.80 3.80 -25.60
C PHE A 246 8.55 2.30 -25.50
N GLU A 247 7.43 1.79 -26.04
CA GLU A 247 7.16 0.36 -26.18
C GLU A 247 8.23 -0.34 -27.01
N ARG A 248 8.61 0.22 -28.16
CA ARG A 248 9.67 -0.31 -29.01
C ARG A 248 11.01 -0.42 -28.29
N MET A 249 11.38 0.61 -27.54
CA MET A 249 12.62 0.63 -26.78
C MET A 249 12.61 -0.48 -25.69
N LEU A 250 11.55 -0.57 -24.92
CA LEU A 250 11.48 -1.51 -23.79
C LEU A 250 11.32 -2.97 -24.25
N ILE A 251 10.56 -3.26 -25.31
CA ILE A 251 10.46 -4.62 -25.84
C ILE A 251 11.80 -5.08 -26.42
N THR A 252 12.54 -4.18 -27.06
CA THR A 252 13.89 -4.49 -27.58
C THR A 252 14.86 -4.79 -26.43
N GLN A 253 14.78 -4.08 -25.32
CA GLN A 253 15.59 -4.37 -24.13
C GLN A 253 15.20 -5.72 -23.49
N SER A 254 13.92 -6.05 -23.46
CA SER A 254 13.41 -7.29 -22.87
C SER A 254 13.71 -8.54 -23.73
N SER A 255 14.09 -8.35 -25.00
CA SER A 255 14.41 -9.45 -25.92
C SER A 255 15.88 -9.89 -25.87
N LYS A 256 16.70 -9.23 -25.06
CA LYS A 256 18.12 -9.56 -24.82
C LYS A 256 18.28 -10.38 -23.57
#